data_685cc84cb60eaecff0c4b8c3c88857f8
#
_entry.id   685cc84cb60eaecff0c4b8c3c88857f8
#
_cell.length_a   1.000
_cell.length_b   1.000
_cell.length_c   1.000
_cell.angle_alpha   90.00
_cell.angle_beta   90.00
_cell.angle_gamma   90.00
#
_symmetry.space_group_name_H-M   'P 1'
#
loop_
_entity.id
_entity.type
_entity.pdbx_description
1 polymer ?
#
loop_
_entity_poly.entity_id
_entity_poly.type
_entity_poly.pdbx_seq_one_letter_code
_entity_poly.pdbx_strand_id
1 'polypeptide(L)'
;MKRYPLLIQLVLYFFLFILLLFGLIGSLYYQTSSGTIRQLTERTTRNSIDQSSQFITSYLKKLKQTTTVLSKDQAVRQFAQDKSADQETVQHLMRTMIETDPDLVSAVLVTKDGRLVATDSKISMQTSSDMMNESWYQEAIKERAMPVLTPARKESLTSEKEKWVVSITQEVVDQTGQNLGVVRLDIGYDSLQAYLDHLQLGKQGFSFIINQKHEFVYHPKKAVYSSSQEMQAMQPYIAVKDGYGKGGENFIYQVPIPDSDWTLIG
;
A
#
# COMPACT_ATOMS: atom_id res chain seq x y z
N MET A 1 1.18 -74.79 11.44
CA MET A 1 1.55 -73.45 11.90
C MET A 1 2.84 -73.56 12.72
N LYS A 2 3.99 -73.07 12.25
CA LYS A 2 5.26 -73.06 13.00
C LYS A 2 5.12 -72.09 14.17
N ARG A 3 5.08 -72.59 15.41
CA ARG A 3 5.14 -71.73 16.60
C ARG A 3 6.54 -71.17 16.72
N TYR A 4 6.70 -69.89 16.60
CA TYR A 4 7.98 -69.21 16.87
C TYR A 4 8.36 -69.43 18.34
N PRO A 5 9.67 -69.60 18.63
CA PRO A 5 10.10 -69.79 20.01
C PRO A 5 9.71 -68.57 20.87
N LEU A 6 9.39 -68.78 22.10
CA LEU A 6 8.83 -67.83 23.05
C LEU A 6 9.67 -66.52 23.12
N LEU A 7 10.96 -66.64 22.99
CA LEU A 7 11.91 -65.53 22.96
C LEU A 7 11.68 -64.58 21.75
N ILE A 8 11.40 -65.10 20.56
CA ILE A 8 11.11 -64.32 19.36
C ILE A 8 9.76 -63.57 19.52
N GLN A 9 8.77 -64.22 20.13
CA GLN A 9 7.49 -63.53 20.38
C GLN A 9 7.66 -62.38 21.37
N LEU A 10 8.45 -62.55 22.43
CA LEU A 10 8.72 -61.49 23.42
C LEU A 10 9.49 -60.33 22.81
N VAL A 11 10.49 -60.59 21.99
CA VAL A 11 11.23 -59.53 21.24
C VAL A 11 10.29 -58.77 20.28
N LEU A 12 9.41 -59.46 19.59
CA LEU A 12 8.47 -58.89 18.66
C LEU A 12 7.45 -57.97 19.36
N TYR A 13 6.90 -58.42 20.54
CA TYR A 13 6.03 -57.56 21.33
C TYR A 13 6.73 -56.34 21.91
N PHE A 14 7.98 -56.49 22.35
CA PHE A 14 8.78 -55.39 22.85
C PHE A 14 9.06 -54.35 21.75
N PHE A 15 9.40 -54.85 20.55
CA PHE A 15 9.61 -53.97 19.39
C PHE A 15 8.31 -53.26 18.98
N LEU A 16 7.19 -53.94 18.96
CA LEU A 16 5.87 -53.36 18.68
C LEU A 16 5.50 -52.29 19.71
N PHE A 17 5.76 -52.56 21.00
CA PHE A 17 5.52 -51.59 22.09
C PHE A 17 6.35 -50.33 21.93
N ILE A 18 7.65 -50.48 21.62
CA ILE A 18 8.52 -49.34 21.36
C ILE A 18 8.03 -48.51 20.15
N LEU A 19 7.64 -49.18 19.07
CA LEU A 19 7.15 -48.50 17.86
C LEU A 19 5.84 -47.75 18.15
N LEU A 20 4.97 -48.29 18.94
CA LEU A 20 3.71 -47.67 19.38
C LEU A 20 4.00 -46.44 20.27
N LEU A 21 4.94 -46.57 21.19
CA LEU A 21 5.37 -45.51 22.09
C LEU A 21 5.99 -44.32 21.34
N PHE A 22 6.87 -44.60 20.37
CA PHE A 22 7.46 -43.58 19.49
C PHE A 22 6.41 -42.90 18.59
N GLY A 23 5.44 -43.69 18.07
CA GLY A 23 4.31 -43.17 17.32
C GLY A 23 3.45 -42.21 18.14
N LEU A 24 3.17 -42.56 19.39
CA LEU A 24 2.38 -41.73 20.32
C LEU A 24 3.13 -40.42 20.67
N ILE A 25 4.40 -40.53 21.07
CA ILE A 25 5.24 -39.36 21.38
C ILE A 25 5.39 -38.45 20.15
N GLY A 26 5.65 -39.05 18.98
CA GLY A 26 5.77 -38.29 17.73
C GLY A 26 4.49 -37.55 17.36
N SER A 27 3.33 -38.19 17.54
CA SER A 27 2.01 -37.60 17.32
C SER A 27 1.74 -36.42 18.27
N LEU A 28 2.00 -36.60 19.57
CA LEU A 28 1.85 -35.53 20.56
C LEU A 28 2.78 -34.38 20.31
N TYR A 29 4.04 -34.66 19.99
CA TYR A 29 5.03 -33.63 19.63
C TYR A 29 4.62 -32.85 18.39
N TYR A 30 4.16 -33.55 17.35
CA TYR A 30 3.69 -32.92 16.12
C TYR A 30 2.49 -32.00 16.36
N GLN A 31 1.48 -32.46 17.11
CA GLN A 31 0.31 -31.63 17.42
C GLN A 31 0.68 -30.39 18.23
N THR A 32 1.51 -30.53 19.26
CA THR A 32 1.94 -29.42 20.11
C THR A 32 2.81 -28.43 19.33
N SER A 33 3.77 -28.94 18.56
CA SER A 33 4.68 -28.13 17.75
C SER A 33 3.94 -27.35 16.66
N SER A 34 3.02 -28.01 15.94
CA SER A 34 2.23 -27.34 14.89
C SER A 34 1.33 -26.26 15.47
N GLY A 35 0.70 -26.50 16.63
CA GLY A 35 -0.11 -25.49 17.31
C GLY A 35 0.70 -24.27 17.74
N THR A 36 1.87 -24.49 18.32
CA THR A 36 2.77 -23.40 18.76
C THR A 36 3.28 -22.58 17.57
N ILE A 37 3.68 -23.25 16.48
CA ILE A 37 4.15 -22.56 15.26
C ILE A 37 3.03 -21.69 14.66
N ARG A 38 1.80 -22.23 14.58
CA ARG A 38 0.64 -21.45 14.11
C ARG A 38 0.41 -20.20 14.96
N GLN A 39 0.34 -20.34 16.27
CA GLN A 39 0.14 -19.20 17.19
C GLN A 39 1.25 -18.16 17.07
N LEU A 40 2.50 -18.61 16.94
CA LEU A 40 3.63 -17.70 16.75
C LEU A 40 3.52 -16.95 15.42
N THR A 41 3.20 -17.63 14.33
CA THR A 41 3.00 -17.03 13.02
C THR A 41 1.89 -16.00 13.04
N GLU A 42 0.71 -16.35 13.59
CA GLU A 42 -0.42 -15.42 13.73
C GLU A 42 -0.03 -14.17 14.52
N ARG A 43 0.61 -14.35 15.68
CA ARG A 43 1.04 -13.23 16.53
C ARG A 43 2.07 -12.34 15.82
N THR A 44 3.03 -12.96 15.13
CA THR A 44 4.05 -12.21 14.39
C THR A 44 3.41 -11.44 13.23
N THR A 45 2.52 -12.07 12.47
CA THR A 45 1.81 -11.41 11.37
C THR A 45 0.99 -10.21 11.88
N ARG A 46 0.19 -10.39 12.93
CA ARG A 46 -0.58 -9.29 13.53
C ARG A 46 0.33 -8.13 13.94
N ASN A 47 1.36 -8.41 14.74
CA ASN A 47 2.28 -7.37 15.22
C ASN A 47 2.96 -6.64 14.06
N SER A 48 3.39 -7.35 13.02
CA SER A 48 4.05 -6.75 11.86
C SER A 48 3.08 -5.87 11.07
N ILE A 49 1.85 -6.32 10.83
CA ILE A 49 0.82 -5.55 10.11
C ILE A 49 0.39 -4.32 10.93
N ASP A 50 0.19 -4.47 12.26
CA ASP A 50 -0.17 -3.34 13.14
C ASP A 50 0.92 -2.26 13.16
N GLN A 51 2.19 -2.66 13.29
CA GLN A 51 3.33 -1.73 13.25
C GLN A 51 3.41 -0.99 11.91
N SER A 52 3.21 -1.71 10.81
CA SER A 52 3.23 -1.09 9.48
C SER A 52 2.04 -0.16 9.25
N SER A 53 0.86 -0.52 9.74
CA SER A 53 -0.30 0.36 9.72
C SER A 53 -0.02 1.68 10.45
N GLN A 54 0.59 1.62 11.64
CA GLN A 54 0.97 2.82 12.40
C GLN A 54 2.01 3.66 11.67
N PHE A 55 3.01 3.00 11.07
CA PHE A 55 4.03 3.69 10.28
C PHE A 55 3.41 4.41 9.06
N ILE A 56 2.60 3.69 8.28
CA ILE A 56 1.89 4.25 7.11
C ILE A 56 0.97 5.40 7.55
N THR A 57 0.25 5.25 8.66
CA THR A 57 -0.59 6.32 9.23
C THR A 57 0.21 7.58 9.50
N SER A 58 1.38 7.45 10.14
CA SER A 58 2.26 8.58 10.45
C SER A 58 2.80 9.25 9.18
N TYR A 59 3.15 8.44 8.19
CA TYR A 59 3.62 8.90 6.90
C TYR A 59 2.51 9.65 6.13
N LEU A 60 1.30 9.08 6.05
CA LEU A 60 0.16 9.73 5.40
C LEU A 60 -0.23 11.05 6.08
N LYS A 61 -0.14 11.10 7.41
CA LYS A 61 -0.35 12.34 8.16
C LYS A 61 0.65 13.43 7.76
N LYS A 62 1.94 13.08 7.66
CA LYS A 62 2.98 13.98 7.16
C LYS A 62 2.66 14.47 5.75
N LEU A 63 2.29 13.57 4.83
CA LEU A 63 1.95 13.90 3.45
C LEU A 63 0.74 14.84 3.36
N LYS A 64 -0.33 14.58 4.10
CA LYS A 64 -1.51 15.45 4.18
C LYS A 64 -1.14 16.85 4.67
N GLN A 65 -0.27 16.94 5.67
CA GLN A 65 0.22 18.22 6.18
C GLN A 65 1.05 18.95 5.10
N THR A 66 1.99 18.26 4.45
CA THR A 66 2.82 18.81 3.37
C THR A 66 1.97 19.33 2.22
N THR A 67 0.98 18.55 1.77
CA THR A 67 0.07 18.96 0.69
C THR A 67 -0.77 20.16 1.11
N THR A 68 -1.23 20.20 2.37
CA THR A 68 -1.98 21.32 2.91
C THR A 68 -1.13 22.60 3.00
N VAL A 69 0.13 22.49 3.40
CA VAL A 69 1.07 23.62 3.40
C VAL A 69 1.26 24.14 1.98
N LEU A 70 1.51 23.25 1.01
CA LEU A 70 1.69 23.62 -0.40
C LEU A 70 0.42 24.29 -0.96
N SER A 71 -0.77 23.75 -0.75
CA SER A 71 -2.02 24.31 -1.27
C SER A 71 -2.38 25.68 -0.68
N LYS A 72 -1.86 25.98 0.52
CA LYS A 72 -2.06 27.26 1.22
C LYS A 72 -0.89 28.24 1.05
N ASP A 73 0.19 27.81 0.39
CA ASP A 73 1.36 28.66 0.19
C ASP A 73 1.00 29.93 -0.60
N GLN A 74 1.57 31.07 -0.21
CA GLN A 74 1.28 32.35 -0.81
C GLN A 74 1.70 32.40 -2.28
N ALA A 75 2.87 31.88 -2.64
CA ALA A 75 3.35 31.85 -4.01
C ALA A 75 2.46 30.99 -4.91
N VAL A 76 2.01 29.82 -4.41
CA VAL A 76 1.08 28.94 -5.12
C VAL A 76 -0.26 29.64 -5.39
N ARG A 77 -0.84 30.27 -4.36
CA ARG A 77 -2.10 31.00 -4.50
C ARG A 77 -1.97 32.21 -5.42
N GLN A 78 -0.92 32.98 -5.26
CA GLN A 78 -0.66 34.15 -6.09
C GLN A 78 -0.47 33.75 -7.55
N PHE A 79 0.29 32.71 -7.83
CA PHE A 79 0.44 32.17 -9.19
C PHE A 79 -0.92 31.71 -9.75
N ALA A 80 -1.74 31.03 -8.94
CA ALA A 80 -3.03 30.55 -9.40
C ALA A 80 -4.07 31.66 -9.64
N GLN A 81 -3.93 32.82 -8.99
CA GLN A 81 -4.81 33.98 -9.15
C GLN A 81 -4.35 34.94 -10.25
N ASP A 82 -3.03 35.22 -10.33
CA ASP A 82 -2.45 36.21 -11.19
C ASP A 82 -1.67 35.54 -12.34
N LYS A 83 -2.07 35.84 -13.59
CA LYS A 83 -1.41 35.32 -14.79
C LYS A 83 0.00 35.89 -15.01
N SER A 84 0.32 37.01 -14.37
CA SER A 84 1.64 37.64 -14.43
C SER A 84 2.61 37.12 -13.36
N ALA A 85 2.13 36.33 -12.41
CA ALA A 85 2.94 35.78 -11.32
C ALA A 85 4.00 34.80 -11.83
N ASP A 86 5.15 34.81 -11.17
CA ASP A 86 6.31 34.04 -11.55
C ASP A 86 6.10 32.50 -11.30
N GLN A 87 6.23 31.78 -12.40
CA GLN A 87 6.15 30.30 -12.37
C GLN A 87 7.40 29.71 -11.70
N GLU A 88 8.56 30.33 -11.84
CA GLU A 88 9.83 29.78 -11.36
C GLU A 88 9.85 29.68 -9.83
N THR A 89 9.26 30.66 -9.15
CA THR A 89 9.10 30.64 -7.68
C THR A 89 8.31 29.42 -7.21
N VAL A 90 7.18 29.11 -7.83
CA VAL A 90 6.38 27.94 -7.49
C VAL A 90 7.12 26.63 -7.81
N GLN A 91 7.77 26.59 -8.96
CA GLN A 91 8.53 25.41 -9.37
C GLN A 91 9.71 25.14 -8.43
N HIS A 92 10.41 26.19 -7.99
CA HIS A 92 11.51 26.08 -7.02
C HIS A 92 11.00 25.55 -5.66
N LEU A 93 9.89 26.10 -5.15
CA LEU A 93 9.26 25.65 -3.92
C LEU A 93 8.93 24.13 -4.01
N MET A 94 8.29 23.71 -5.09
CA MET A 94 7.91 22.32 -5.29
C MET A 94 9.14 21.39 -5.42
N ARG A 95 10.21 21.85 -6.11
CA ARG A 95 11.46 21.07 -6.18
C ARG A 95 12.11 20.91 -4.81
N THR A 96 12.17 21.96 -4.01
CA THR A 96 12.71 21.88 -2.64
C THR A 96 11.95 20.85 -1.81
N MET A 97 10.62 20.78 -1.95
CA MET A 97 9.82 19.75 -1.27
C MET A 97 10.19 18.32 -1.70
N ILE A 98 10.35 18.09 -3.00
CA ILE A 98 10.77 16.79 -3.54
C ILE A 98 12.20 16.43 -3.08
N GLU A 99 13.11 17.36 -3.06
CA GLU A 99 14.50 17.13 -2.64
C GLU A 99 14.63 16.84 -1.15
N THR A 100 13.71 17.34 -0.32
CA THR A 100 13.71 17.12 1.13
C THR A 100 12.96 15.87 1.58
N ASP A 101 12.15 15.27 0.71
CA ASP A 101 11.41 14.03 1.01
C ASP A 101 11.71 12.97 -0.08
N PRO A 102 12.55 11.96 0.22
CA PRO A 102 12.98 10.96 -0.76
C PRO A 102 11.85 10.09 -1.29
N ASP A 103 10.71 10.05 -0.62
CA ASP A 103 9.55 9.27 -1.03
C ASP A 103 8.70 10.01 -2.08
N LEU A 104 8.85 11.33 -2.18
CA LEU A 104 8.18 12.13 -3.19
C LEU A 104 8.97 12.11 -4.51
N VAL A 105 8.29 11.84 -5.60
CA VAL A 105 8.92 11.72 -6.93
C VAL A 105 8.54 12.85 -7.88
N SER A 106 7.38 13.47 -7.68
CA SER A 106 6.97 14.64 -8.46
C SER A 106 5.92 15.48 -7.71
N ALA A 107 5.85 16.76 -8.11
CA ALA A 107 4.80 17.68 -7.69
C ALA A 107 4.25 18.42 -8.91
N VAL A 108 2.93 18.63 -8.90
CA VAL A 108 2.20 19.26 -9.99
C VAL A 108 1.20 20.26 -9.41
N LEU A 109 1.10 21.42 -10.04
CA LEU A 109 0.02 22.38 -9.85
C LEU A 109 -0.68 22.58 -11.19
N VAL A 110 -1.99 22.34 -11.24
CA VAL A 110 -2.85 22.68 -12.38
C VAL A 110 -3.84 23.73 -11.91
N THR A 111 -3.76 24.93 -12.47
CA THR A 111 -4.67 26.03 -12.14
C THR A 111 -6.01 25.87 -12.88
N LYS A 112 -7.06 26.49 -12.37
CA LYS A 112 -8.41 26.45 -13.00
C LYS A 112 -8.45 27.04 -14.40
N ASP A 113 -7.51 27.94 -14.73
CA ASP A 113 -7.39 28.57 -16.05
C ASP A 113 -6.44 27.79 -17.00
N GLY A 114 -5.97 26.61 -16.57
CA GLY A 114 -5.22 25.68 -17.40
C GLY A 114 -3.70 25.92 -17.41
N ARG A 115 -3.15 26.71 -16.51
CA ARG A 115 -1.68 26.80 -16.35
C ARG A 115 -1.18 25.59 -15.58
N LEU A 116 -0.01 25.11 -15.98
CA LEU A 116 0.62 23.92 -15.42
C LEU A 116 2.03 24.26 -14.91
N VAL A 117 2.30 23.90 -13.66
CA VAL A 117 3.66 23.86 -13.10
C VAL A 117 3.95 22.45 -12.63
N ALA A 118 5.08 21.89 -13.02
CA ALA A 118 5.49 20.55 -12.63
C ALA A 118 7.00 20.53 -12.33
N THR A 119 7.40 19.66 -11.40
CA THR A 119 8.82 19.42 -11.08
C THR A 119 9.47 18.50 -12.10
N ASP A 120 8.71 17.59 -12.71
CA ASP A 120 9.17 16.71 -13.79
C ASP A 120 8.91 17.39 -15.14
N SER A 121 9.95 17.55 -15.95
CA SER A 121 9.88 18.19 -17.26
C SER A 121 8.97 17.45 -18.26
N LYS A 122 8.81 16.14 -18.09
CA LYS A 122 7.93 15.33 -18.95
C LYS A 122 6.45 15.54 -18.61
N ILE A 123 6.14 15.80 -17.32
CA ILE A 123 4.78 16.16 -16.90
C ILE A 123 4.40 17.52 -17.45
N SER A 124 5.33 18.45 -17.53
CA SER A 124 5.09 19.79 -18.11
C SER A 124 4.74 19.79 -19.60
N MET A 125 4.95 18.68 -20.30
CA MET A 125 4.58 18.50 -21.71
C MET A 125 3.13 18.05 -21.94
N GLN A 126 2.42 17.68 -20.87
CA GLN A 126 1.01 17.32 -20.98
C GLN A 126 0.12 18.55 -21.15
N THR A 127 -1.05 18.32 -21.74
CA THR A 127 -2.07 19.37 -21.75
C THR A 127 -2.78 19.42 -20.40
N SER A 128 -2.88 20.61 -19.84
CA SER A 128 -3.58 20.85 -18.58
C SER A 128 -5.06 20.45 -18.66
N SER A 129 -5.70 20.57 -19.83
CA SER A 129 -7.08 20.12 -20.04
C SER A 129 -7.26 18.62 -19.83
N ASP A 130 -6.30 17.80 -20.24
CA ASP A 130 -6.36 16.36 -20.03
C ASP A 130 -6.24 16.04 -18.54
N MET A 131 -5.32 16.71 -17.83
CA MET A 131 -5.17 16.55 -16.37
C MET A 131 -6.40 16.99 -15.58
N MET A 132 -7.08 18.04 -15.99
CA MET A 132 -8.30 18.52 -15.33
C MET A 132 -9.47 17.53 -15.47
N ASN A 133 -9.45 16.67 -16.48
CA ASN A 133 -10.43 15.60 -16.69
C ASN A 133 -10.10 14.31 -15.93
N GLU A 134 -8.89 14.16 -15.40
CA GLU A 134 -8.52 12.99 -14.64
C GLU A 134 -9.23 12.92 -13.27
N SER A 135 -9.45 11.71 -12.78
CA SER A 135 -10.17 11.44 -11.53
C SER A 135 -9.54 12.16 -10.33
N TRP A 136 -8.21 12.17 -10.23
CA TRP A 136 -7.49 12.81 -9.13
C TRP A 136 -7.77 14.31 -9.00
N TYR A 137 -7.93 15.01 -10.14
CA TYR A 137 -8.24 16.43 -10.17
C TYR A 137 -9.71 16.69 -9.75
N GLN A 138 -10.63 15.91 -10.31
CA GLN A 138 -12.05 16.02 -10.03
C GLN A 138 -12.40 15.66 -8.56
N GLU A 139 -11.75 14.60 -8.04
CA GLU A 139 -11.93 14.21 -6.64
C GLU A 139 -11.39 15.27 -5.67
N ALA A 140 -10.25 15.90 -5.97
CA ALA A 140 -9.72 16.98 -5.14
C ALA A 140 -10.67 18.20 -5.04
N ILE A 141 -11.32 18.57 -6.15
CA ILE A 141 -12.31 19.64 -6.14
C ILE A 141 -13.58 19.24 -5.36
N LYS A 142 -14.02 18.00 -5.51
CA LYS A 142 -15.21 17.49 -4.81
C LYS A 142 -15.04 17.50 -3.30
N GLU A 143 -13.85 17.16 -2.80
CA GLU A 143 -13.53 17.10 -1.36
C GLU A 143 -13.16 18.46 -0.75
N ARG A 144 -13.25 19.54 -1.51
CA ARG A 144 -13.16 20.94 -1.07
C ARG A 144 -12.04 21.23 -0.10
N ALA A 145 -10.86 21.49 -0.64
CA ALA A 145 -9.65 21.85 0.12
C ALA A 145 -9.17 20.82 1.17
N MET A 146 -9.70 19.59 1.13
CA MET A 146 -9.21 18.47 1.93
C MET A 146 -8.24 17.64 1.09
N PRO A 147 -7.15 17.11 1.68
CA PRO A 147 -6.24 16.21 0.97
C PRO A 147 -6.91 14.87 0.61
N VAL A 148 -6.80 14.46 -0.65
CA VAL A 148 -7.37 13.24 -1.19
C VAL A 148 -6.24 12.30 -1.61
N LEU A 149 -6.30 11.04 -1.18
CA LEU A 149 -5.39 9.99 -1.61
C LEU A 149 -5.98 9.26 -2.82
N THR A 150 -5.13 8.94 -3.79
CA THR A 150 -5.54 8.20 -4.99
C THR A 150 -4.94 6.79 -4.99
N PRO A 151 -5.61 5.80 -5.61
CA PRO A 151 -5.02 4.48 -5.79
C PRO A 151 -3.77 4.53 -6.68
N ALA A 152 -3.03 3.41 -6.70
CA ALA A 152 -1.86 3.31 -7.57
C ALA A 152 -2.25 3.50 -9.03
N ARG A 153 -1.52 4.33 -9.72
CA ARG A 153 -1.66 4.58 -11.14
C ARG A 153 -0.32 4.55 -11.85
N LYS A 154 -0.39 4.23 -13.13
CA LYS A 154 0.78 4.30 -13.99
C LYS A 154 0.95 5.75 -14.44
N GLU A 155 2.11 6.32 -14.17
CA GLU A 155 2.46 7.62 -14.74
C GLU A 155 2.79 7.41 -16.23
N SER A 156 1.89 7.82 -17.10
CA SER A 156 1.95 7.58 -18.57
C SER A 156 3.00 8.40 -19.31
N LEU A 157 3.80 9.20 -18.60
CA LEU A 157 4.63 10.24 -19.18
C LEU A 157 6.08 9.89 -19.47
N THR A 158 6.52 8.68 -19.09
CA THR A 158 7.89 8.25 -19.34
C THR A 158 7.93 7.09 -20.31
N SER A 159 8.37 7.33 -21.53
CA SER A 159 8.51 6.32 -22.59
C SER A 159 9.56 5.22 -22.27
N GLU A 160 10.40 5.36 -21.25
CA GLU A 160 11.50 4.43 -21.01
C GLU A 160 11.36 3.53 -19.79
N LYS A 161 10.57 3.90 -18.77
CA LYS A 161 10.21 3.01 -17.64
C LYS A 161 8.83 3.39 -17.11
N GLU A 162 7.97 2.40 -16.99
CA GLU A 162 6.69 2.55 -16.33
C GLU A 162 6.93 2.93 -14.86
N LYS A 163 6.65 4.18 -14.50
CA LYS A 163 6.64 4.62 -13.11
C LYS A 163 5.24 4.45 -12.56
N TRP A 164 5.12 3.67 -11.50
CA TRP A 164 3.92 3.60 -10.71
C TRP A 164 4.01 4.59 -9.56
N VAL A 165 2.91 5.30 -9.31
CA VAL A 165 2.82 6.30 -8.24
C VAL A 165 1.48 6.18 -7.51
N VAL A 166 1.48 6.59 -6.25
CA VAL A 166 0.29 6.89 -5.47
C VAL A 166 0.31 8.39 -5.24
N SER A 167 -0.80 9.06 -5.40
CA SER A 167 -0.82 10.52 -5.30
C SER A 167 -1.65 11.00 -4.13
N ILE A 168 -1.26 12.15 -3.60
CA ILE A 168 -2.09 12.96 -2.72
C ILE A 168 -2.36 14.29 -3.40
N THR A 169 -3.62 14.67 -3.45
CA THR A 169 -4.09 15.85 -4.16
C THR A 169 -4.89 16.75 -3.23
N GLN A 170 -4.87 18.03 -3.49
CA GLN A 170 -5.68 18.99 -2.72
C GLN A 170 -6.04 20.20 -3.58
N GLU A 171 -7.28 20.62 -3.46
CA GLU A 171 -7.75 21.87 -4.06
C GLU A 171 -7.01 23.06 -3.45
N VAL A 172 -6.60 23.99 -4.29
CA VAL A 172 -6.10 25.31 -3.94
C VAL A 172 -7.27 26.28 -3.99
N VAL A 173 -7.52 26.96 -2.88
CA VAL A 173 -8.63 27.92 -2.78
C VAL A 173 -8.14 29.31 -2.40
N ASP A 174 -8.88 30.34 -2.81
CA ASP A 174 -8.66 31.72 -2.35
C ASP A 174 -9.20 31.93 -0.93
N GLN A 175 -9.13 33.18 -0.45
CA GLN A 175 -9.63 33.55 0.88
C GLN A 175 -11.16 33.41 1.03
N THR A 176 -11.87 33.39 -0.10
CA THR A 176 -13.36 33.23 -0.13
C THR A 176 -13.78 31.77 -0.30
N GLY A 177 -12.82 30.83 -0.45
CA GLY A 177 -13.07 29.42 -0.71
C GLY A 177 -13.36 29.09 -2.18
N GLN A 178 -13.09 30.00 -3.13
CA GLN A 178 -13.24 29.73 -4.54
C GLN A 178 -12.04 28.93 -5.07
N ASN A 179 -12.33 27.98 -5.96
CA ASN A 179 -11.31 27.17 -6.61
C ASN A 179 -10.32 28.01 -7.41
N LEU A 180 -9.04 27.75 -7.22
CA LEU A 180 -7.93 28.31 -7.99
C LEU A 180 -7.20 27.25 -8.81
N GLY A 181 -7.33 25.97 -8.46
CA GLY A 181 -6.65 24.85 -9.08
C GLY A 181 -6.47 23.70 -8.12
N VAL A 182 -5.60 22.76 -8.46
CA VAL A 182 -5.29 21.57 -7.65
C VAL A 182 -3.77 21.36 -7.63
N VAL A 183 -3.22 21.11 -6.44
CA VAL A 183 -1.87 20.58 -6.25
C VAL A 183 -1.91 19.07 -6.12
N ARG A 184 -0.90 18.39 -6.64
CA ARG A 184 -0.69 16.95 -6.57
C ARG A 184 0.75 16.67 -6.18
N LEU A 185 0.96 15.82 -5.19
CA LEU A 185 2.24 15.23 -4.84
C LEU A 185 2.19 13.73 -5.17
N ASP A 186 3.18 13.25 -5.90
CA ASP A 186 3.28 11.85 -6.28
C ASP A 186 4.32 11.15 -5.41
N ILE A 187 3.92 10.04 -4.82
CA ILE A 187 4.72 9.15 -3.98
C ILE A 187 5.20 8.01 -4.85
N GLY A 188 6.49 7.71 -4.78
CA GLY A 188 7.07 6.56 -5.47
C GLY A 188 6.47 5.25 -4.99
N TYR A 189 6.01 4.43 -5.92
CA TYR A 189 5.52 3.08 -5.60
C TYR A 189 6.59 2.22 -4.92
N ASP A 190 7.84 2.39 -5.31
CA ASP A 190 8.98 1.66 -4.76
C ASP A 190 9.24 2.07 -3.28
N SER A 191 8.87 3.29 -2.87
CA SER A 191 8.91 3.69 -1.46
C SER A 191 7.89 2.92 -0.62
N LEU A 192 6.65 2.78 -1.09
CA LEU A 192 5.65 1.94 -0.42
C LEU A 192 6.10 0.48 -0.37
N GLN A 193 6.69 -0.01 -1.45
CA GLN A 193 7.27 -1.34 -1.51
C GLN A 193 8.34 -1.54 -0.44
N ALA A 194 9.30 -0.62 -0.32
CA ALA A 194 10.36 -0.70 0.65
C ALA A 194 9.83 -0.78 2.09
N TYR A 195 8.78 -0.04 2.43
CA TYR A 195 8.14 -0.10 3.74
C TYR A 195 7.44 -1.43 4.03
N LEU A 196 6.89 -2.07 3.02
CA LEU A 196 6.13 -3.32 3.16
C LEU A 196 6.97 -4.58 3.00
N ASP A 197 8.09 -4.52 2.26
CA ASP A 197 9.01 -5.64 2.07
C ASP A 197 9.77 -6.05 3.36
N HIS A 198 9.84 -5.15 4.35
CA HIS A 198 10.43 -5.45 5.66
C HIS A 198 9.51 -6.22 6.60
N LEU A 199 8.25 -6.48 6.20
CA LEU A 199 7.31 -7.24 7.00
C LEU A 199 7.71 -8.72 7.08
N GLN A 200 7.80 -9.24 8.30
CA GLN A 200 8.09 -10.65 8.55
C GLN A 200 6.82 -11.50 8.44
N LEU A 201 6.32 -11.70 7.23
CA LEU A 201 5.11 -12.47 6.94
C LEU A 201 5.39 -13.94 6.57
N GLY A 202 6.60 -14.43 6.90
CA GLY A 202 7.05 -15.77 6.52
C GLY A 202 7.62 -15.83 5.09
N LYS A 203 8.01 -17.04 4.65
CA LYS A 203 8.73 -17.21 3.37
C LYS A 203 7.89 -16.90 2.11
N GLN A 204 6.58 -17.04 2.20
CA GLN A 204 5.64 -16.83 1.08
C GLN A 204 4.57 -15.77 1.39
N GLY A 205 4.64 -15.18 2.59
CA GLY A 205 3.73 -14.12 2.98
C GLY A 205 4.01 -12.83 2.22
N PHE A 206 2.97 -12.08 1.96
CA PHE A 206 3.03 -10.77 1.33
C PHE A 206 1.94 -9.87 1.90
N SER A 207 2.08 -8.58 1.68
CA SER A 207 1.08 -7.59 2.08
C SER A 207 0.68 -6.73 0.89
N PHE A 208 -0.51 -6.17 0.96
CA PHE A 208 -1.04 -5.24 -0.03
C PHE A 208 -2.00 -4.24 0.64
N ILE A 209 -2.27 -3.14 -0.05
CA ILE A 209 -3.18 -2.09 0.41
C ILE A 209 -4.28 -1.90 -0.60
N ILE A 210 -5.52 -1.84 -0.14
CA ILE A 210 -6.70 -1.49 -0.93
C ILE A 210 -7.40 -0.27 -0.33
N ASN A 211 -8.16 0.45 -1.16
CA ASN A 211 -9.09 1.49 -0.68
C ASN A 211 -10.50 0.92 -0.43
N GLN A 212 -11.44 1.76 0.01
CA GLN A 212 -12.84 1.36 0.24
C GLN A 212 -13.55 0.86 -1.02
N LYS A 213 -13.10 1.25 -2.20
CA LYS A 213 -13.63 0.76 -3.49
C LYS A 213 -13.01 -0.58 -3.92
N HIS A 214 -12.16 -1.17 -3.06
CA HIS A 214 -11.35 -2.36 -3.34
C HIS A 214 -10.36 -2.18 -4.51
N GLU A 215 -9.97 -0.95 -4.81
CA GLU A 215 -8.89 -0.67 -5.76
C GLU A 215 -7.54 -0.83 -5.06
N PHE A 216 -6.57 -1.41 -5.77
CA PHE A 216 -5.23 -1.58 -5.20
C PHE A 216 -4.48 -0.25 -5.13
N VAL A 217 -4.09 0.12 -3.92
CA VAL A 217 -3.17 1.21 -3.64
C VAL A 217 -1.73 0.72 -3.74
N TYR A 218 -1.48 -0.48 -3.23
CA TYR A 218 -0.20 -1.17 -3.34
C TYR A 218 -0.42 -2.68 -3.44
N HIS A 219 0.35 -3.34 -4.31
CA HIS A 219 0.43 -4.80 -4.38
C HIS A 219 1.80 -5.23 -4.93
N PRO A 220 2.52 -6.20 -4.32
CA PRO A 220 3.87 -6.60 -4.77
C PRO A 220 3.90 -7.10 -6.22
N LYS A 221 2.80 -7.68 -6.71
CA LYS A 221 2.66 -8.11 -8.11
C LYS A 221 1.93 -7.03 -8.90
N LYS A 222 2.65 -6.28 -9.74
CA LYS A 222 2.07 -5.23 -10.59
C LYS A 222 1.03 -5.74 -11.61
N ALA A 223 1.02 -7.05 -11.90
CA ALA A 223 0.04 -7.67 -12.82
C ALA A 223 -1.42 -7.52 -12.34
N VAL A 224 -1.69 -7.36 -11.04
CA VAL A 224 -3.05 -7.17 -10.51
C VAL A 224 -3.75 -5.91 -11.05
N TYR A 225 -2.98 -4.91 -11.47
CA TYR A 225 -3.53 -3.66 -12.01
C TYR A 225 -3.99 -3.77 -13.47
N SER A 226 -3.55 -4.79 -14.19
CA SER A 226 -3.85 -4.95 -15.63
C SER A 226 -4.55 -6.26 -15.97
N SER A 227 -4.65 -7.21 -15.04
CA SER A 227 -5.24 -8.53 -15.26
C SER A 227 -6.45 -8.76 -14.37
N SER A 228 -7.62 -8.90 -14.99
CA SER A 228 -8.85 -9.27 -14.28
C SER A 228 -8.75 -10.62 -13.56
N GLN A 229 -7.96 -11.55 -14.12
CA GLN A 229 -7.72 -12.86 -13.51
C GLN A 229 -6.90 -12.74 -12.22
N GLU A 230 -5.84 -11.95 -12.23
CA GLU A 230 -5.02 -11.70 -11.03
C GLU A 230 -5.84 -10.96 -9.95
N MET A 231 -6.67 -9.99 -10.34
CA MET A 231 -7.56 -9.30 -9.42
C MET A 231 -8.59 -10.26 -8.79
N GLN A 232 -9.19 -11.15 -9.58
CA GLN A 232 -10.11 -12.17 -9.05
C GLN A 232 -9.43 -13.14 -8.10
N ALA A 233 -8.18 -13.50 -8.34
CA ALA A 233 -7.40 -14.36 -7.47
C ALA A 233 -7.19 -13.75 -6.07
N MET A 234 -7.29 -12.42 -5.93
CA MET A 234 -7.14 -11.72 -4.65
C MET A 234 -8.44 -11.66 -3.83
N GLN A 235 -9.61 -11.89 -4.44
CA GLN A 235 -10.90 -11.81 -3.73
C GLN A 235 -10.99 -12.68 -2.47
N PRO A 236 -10.49 -13.95 -2.46
CA PRO A 236 -10.49 -14.77 -1.25
C PRO A 236 -9.71 -14.15 -0.08
N TYR A 237 -8.66 -13.39 -0.36
CA TYR A 237 -7.85 -12.71 0.67
C TYR A 237 -8.56 -11.44 1.19
N ILE A 238 -9.19 -10.69 0.31
CA ILE A 238 -9.95 -9.48 0.66
C ILE A 238 -11.20 -9.82 1.50
N ALA A 239 -11.81 -10.98 1.26
CA ALA A 239 -13.02 -11.41 1.96
C ALA A 239 -12.78 -11.83 3.42
N VAL A 240 -11.56 -12.21 3.80
CA VAL A 240 -11.23 -12.68 5.16
C VAL A 240 -10.63 -11.52 5.95
N LYS A 241 -11.35 -11.02 6.94
CA LYS A 241 -10.87 -9.90 7.77
C LYS A 241 -9.80 -10.32 8.78
N ASP A 242 -9.95 -11.49 9.36
CA ASP A 242 -9.04 -12.04 10.36
C ASP A 242 -9.23 -13.55 10.45
N GLY A 243 -8.16 -14.31 10.25
CA GLY A 243 -8.18 -15.77 10.35
C GLY A 243 -7.58 -16.47 9.13
N TYR A 244 -7.92 -17.75 9.00
CA TYR A 244 -7.42 -18.58 7.90
C TYR A 244 -8.31 -18.50 6.67
N GLY A 245 -7.70 -18.34 5.51
CA GLY A 245 -8.37 -18.39 4.23
C GLY A 245 -8.97 -19.77 3.93
N LYS A 246 -9.70 -19.85 2.81
CA LYS A 246 -10.31 -21.09 2.34
C LYS A 246 -9.22 -22.14 2.08
N GLY A 247 -9.29 -23.27 2.81
CA GLY A 247 -8.25 -24.31 2.78
C GLY A 247 -7.36 -24.37 4.04
N GLY A 248 -7.39 -23.33 4.88
CA GLY A 248 -6.68 -23.33 6.18
C GLY A 248 -5.16 -23.15 6.09
N GLU A 249 -4.62 -22.85 4.90
CA GLU A 249 -3.18 -22.77 4.68
C GLU A 249 -2.61 -21.38 4.94
N ASN A 250 -3.36 -20.33 4.62
CA ASN A 250 -2.91 -18.93 4.75
C ASN A 250 -3.65 -18.23 5.87
N PHE A 251 -2.90 -17.66 6.81
CA PHE A 251 -3.43 -16.75 7.80
C PHE A 251 -3.52 -15.36 7.20
N ILE A 252 -4.64 -14.68 7.34
CA ILE A 252 -4.93 -13.36 6.80
C ILE A 252 -5.30 -12.43 7.95
N TYR A 253 -4.70 -11.25 7.96
CA TYR A 253 -5.01 -10.20 8.91
C TYR A 253 -5.17 -8.86 8.20
N GLN A 254 -6.26 -8.16 8.49
CA GLN A 254 -6.57 -6.86 7.88
C GLN A 254 -6.68 -5.79 8.95
N VAL A 255 -6.06 -4.64 8.68
CA VAL A 255 -6.11 -3.46 9.55
C VAL A 255 -6.44 -2.22 8.73
N PRO A 256 -7.48 -1.44 9.11
CA PRO A 256 -7.71 -0.14 8.51
C PRO A 256 -6.55 0.80 8.86
N ILE A 257 -6.14 1.63 7.91
CA ILE A 257 -5.14 2.67 8.12
C ILE A 257 -5.88 3.93 8.58
N PRO A 258 -5.69 4.39 9.82
CA PRO A 258 -6.37 5.57 10.36
C PRO A 258 -6.22 6.81 9.48
N ASP A 259 -7.24 7.67 9.50
CA ASP A 259 -7.30 8.90 8.71
C ASP A 259 -7.18 8.71 7.19
N SER A 260 -7.47 7.49 6.70
CA SER A 260 -7.53 7.19 5.27
C SER A 260 -8.69 6.23 4.97
N ASP A 261 -8.98 6.02 3.71
CA ASP A 261 -9.89 4.99 3.21
C ASP A 261 -9.16 3.68 2.88
N TRP A 262 -7.93 3.53 3.36
CA TRP A 262 -7.06 2.40 3.05
C TRP A 262 -7.16 1.29 4.09
N THR A 263 -6.99 0.05 3.63
CA THR A 263 -6.86 -1.15 4.47
C THR A 263 -5.58 -1.88 4.09
N LEU A 264 -4.74 -2.14 5.07
CA LEU A 264 -3.55 -2.98 4.93
C LEU A 264 -3.93 -4.43 5.20
N ILE A 265 -3.54 -5.33 4.31
CA ILE A 265 -3.82 -6.76 4.34
C ILE A 265 -2.51 -7.52 4.27
N GLY A 266 -2.31 -8.46 5.14
CA GLY A 266 -1.15 -9.34 5.17
C GLY A 266 -1.49 -10.78 5.47
#